data_59cc49d90d21a50905598eebc420a222
#
_entry.id   59cc49d90d21a50905598eebc420a222
#
_cell.length_a   1.000
_cell.length_b   1.000
_cell.length_c   1.000
_cell.angle_alpha   90.00
_cell.angle_beta   90.00
_cell.angle_gamma   90.00
#
_symmetry.space_group_name_H-M   'P 1'
#
loop_
_entity.id
_entity.type
_entity.pdbx_description
1 polymer ?
#
loop_
_entity_poly.entity_id
_entity_poly.type
_entity_poly.pdbx_seq_one_letter_code
_entity_poly.pdbx_strand_id
1 'polypeptide(L)'
;MTRWYVRDWTQYEAVADAPASVSALREGLEKAVREQLMSDVPYGVLLSGGLDSSVISAIAKRYAARRVETDGKMAAWWPQLHSFAIGLEGAPDLAKAREVADFIGTVHHEIHYTIQEGLDALRDVIYYIETYDVTTVRASTPMYLLARVIKSMGIKMVLSG
;
A
#
# COMPACT_ATOMS: atom_id res chain seq x y z
N MET A 1 -16.57 -22.74 -20.57
CA MET A 1 -15.67 -21.85 -19.79
C MET A 1 -14.37 -22.60 -19.59
N THR A 2 -13.25 -22.05 -20.05
CA THR A 2 -11.94 -22.70 -19.87
C THR A 2 -11.21 -22.01 -18.69
N ARG A 3 -10.70 -22.81 -17.77
CA ARG A 3 -9.89 -22.29 -16.66
C ARG A 3 -8.53 -21.87 -17.22
N TRP A 4 -8.24 -20.57 -17.22
CA TRP A 4 -7.02 -20.01 -17.81
C TRP A 4 -5.79 -20.11 -16.89
N TYR A 5 -6.01 -20.33 -15.57
CA TYR A 5 -4.96 -20.45 -14.58
C TYR A 5 -5.26 -21.55 -13.56
N VAL A 6 -4.31 -22.42 -13.34
CA VAL A 6 -4.34 -23.48 -12.32
C VAL A 6 -3.22 -23.18 -11.33
N ARG A 7 -3.57 -23.20 -10.04
CA ARG A 7 -2.63 -22.92 -8.95
C ARG A 7 -1.92 -24.23 -8.57
N ASP A 8 -0.63 -24.32 -8.87
CA ASP A 8 0.16 -25.54 -8.58
C ASP A 8 0.23 -25.84 -7.07
N TRP A 9 0.29 -24.78 -6.24
CA TRP A 9 0.33 -24.92 -4.76
C TRP A 9 -0.96 -25.44 -4.11
N THR A 10 -2.04 -25.61 -4.86
CA THR A 10 -3.25 -26.28 -4.33
C THR A 10 -3.09 -27.78 -4.24
N GLN A 11 -2.02 -28.34 -4.81
CA GLN A 11 -1.68 -29.75 -4.74
C GLN A 11 -0.41 -29.90 -3.91
N TYR A 12 -0.53 -30.52 -2.74
CA TYR A 12 0.58 -30.64 -1.80
C TYR A 12 1.81 -31.32 -2.44
N GLU A 13 1.58 -32.38 -3.20
CA GLU A 13 2.64 -33.17 -3.85
C GLU A 13 3.46 -32.34 -4.85
N ALA A 14 2.84 -31.32 -5.47
CA ALA A 14 3.53 -30.43 -6.42
C ALA A 14 4.49 -29.46 -5.75
N VAL A 15 4.35 -29.20 -4.45
CA VAL A 15 5.13 -28.21 -3.70
C VAL A 15 5.85 -28.76 -2.47
N ALA A 16 5.62 -30.03 -2.12
CA ALA A 16 6.19 -30.67 -0.93
C ALA A 16 7.72 -30.55 -0.83
N ASP A 17 8.39 -30.71 -1.95
CA ASP A 17 9.86 -30.67 -2.06
C ASP A 17 10.37 -29.37 -2.74
N ALA A 18 9.51 -28.37 -2.92
CA ALA A 18 9.92 -27.12 -3.54
C ALA A 18 10.94 -26.36 -2.66
N PRO A 19 12.14 -26.08 -3.14
CA PRO A 19 13.15 -25.41 -2.35
C PRO A 19 12.73 -23.96 -2.09
N ALA A 20 12.75 -23.54 -0.81
CA ALA A 20 12.55 -22.14 -0.45
C ALA A 20 13.75 -21.30 -0.95
N SER A 21 13.49 -20.31 -1.78
CA SER A 21 14.51 -19.41 -2.29
C SER A 21 14.17 -17.96 -1.94
N VAL A 22 14.95 -17.37 -1.04
CA VAL A 22 14.81 -15.95 -0.66
C VAL A 22 15.07 -15.03 -1.84
N SER A 23 16.00 -15.37 -2.73
CA SER A 23 16.27 -14.58 -3.95
C SER A 23 15.09 -14.62 -4.91
N ALA A 24 14.50 -15.79 -5.15
CA ALA A 24 13.33 -15.92 -6.01
C ALA A 24 12.12 -15.17 -5.43
N LEU A 25 11.91 -15.22 -4.11
CA LEU A 25 10.87 -14.44 -3.43
C LEU A 25 11.10 -12.94 -3.62
N ARG A 26 12.31 -12.46 -3.39
CA ARG A 26 12.69 -11.07 -3.59
C ARG A 26 12.45 -10.60 -5.02
N GLU A 27 12.93 -11.35 -6.01
CA GLU A 27 12.76 -11.03 -7.42
C GLU A 27 11.29 -11.01 -7.83
N GLY A 28 10.52 -11.99 -7.36
CA GLY A 28 9.08 -12.05 -7.59
C GLY A 28 8.34 -10.85 -7.00
N LEU A 29 8.68 -10.45 -5.78
CA LEU A 29 8.07 -9.30 -5.11
C LEU A 29 8.47 -7.98 -5.78
N GLU A 30 9.76 -7.81 -6.10
CA GLU A 30 10.23 -6.61 -6.83
C GLU A 30 9.53 -6.48 -8.20
N LYS A 31 9.37 -7.60 -8.92
CA LYS A 31 8.64 -7.63 -10.19
C LYS A 31 7.17 -7.26 -10.00
N ALA A 32 6.49 -7.87 -9.03
CA ALA A 32 5.08 -7.61 -8.76
C ALA A 32 4.82 -6.13 -8.42
N VAL A 33 5.63 -5.54 -7.55
CA VAL A 33 5.52 -4.12 -7.20
C VAL A 33 5.81 -3.24 -8.42
N ARG A 34 6.89 -3.52 -9.16
CA ARG A 34 7.25 -2.75 -10.35
C ARG A 34 6.12 -2.72 -11.38
N GLU A 35 5.46 -3.85 -11.63
CA GLU A 35 4.33 -3.94 -12.57
C GLU A 35 3.13 -3.09 -12.14
N GLN A 36 2.95 -2.83 -10.84
CA GLN A 36 1.90 -1.95 -10.30
C GLN A 36 2.21 -0.46 -10.44
N LEU A 37 3.46 -0.09 -10.73
CA LEU A 37 3.87 1.31 -10.82
C LEU A 37 3.66 1.94 -12.20
N MET A 38 3.12 1.21 -13.17
CA MET A 38 2.70 1.77 -14.45
C MET A 38 1.50 2.69 -14.23
N SER A 39 1.75 3.99 -14.19
CA SER A 39 0.71 4.97 -13.88
C SER A 39 0.97 6.29 -14.57
N ASP A 40 -0.09 6.87 -15.13
CA ASP A 40 -0.15 8.22 -15.69
C ASP A 40 -0.73 9.25 -14.69
N VAL A 41 -0.91 8.84 -13.45
CA VAL A 41 -1.41 9.66 -12.34
C VAL A 41 -0.45 9.64 -11.15
N PRO A 42 -0.47 10.67 -10.28
CA PRO A 42 0.30 10.64 -9.04
C PRO A 42 -0.14 9.48 -8.16
N TYR A 43 0.84 8.79 -7.60
CA TYR A 43 0.60 7.69 -6.67
C TYR A 43 1.40 7.83 -5.38
N GLY A 44 0.97 7.12 -4.35
CA GLY A 44 1.63 7.04 -3.07
C GLY A 44 1.63 5.63 -2.50
N VAL A 45 2.09 5.48 -1.27
CA VAL A 45 2.11 4.21 -0.54
C VAL A 45 1.45 4.36 0.82
N LEU A 46 0.74 3.35 1.26
CA LEU A 46 0.26 3.26 2.64
C LEU A 46 1.38 2.64 3.48
N LEU A 47 1.77 3.33 4.55
CA LEU A 47 2.91 2.95 5.37
C LEU A 47 2.49 2.87 6.84
N SER A 48 2.41 1.65 7.37
CA SER A 48 2.08 1.38 8.78
C SER A 48 3.30 1.21 9.68
N GLY A 49 4.50 1.12 9.10
CA GLY A 49 5.72 0.76 9.83
C GLY A 49 5.87 -0.75 10.09
N GLY A 50 4.92 -1.57 9.67
CA GLY A 50 5.02 -3.02 9.64
C GLY A 50 5.94 -3.52 8.51
N LEU A 51 6.34 -4.80 8.58
CA LEU A 51 7.27 -5.39 7.62
C LEU A 51 6.77 -5.27 6.17
N ASP A 52 5.53 -5.68 5.91
CA ASP A 52 4.98 -5.78 4.56
C ASP A 52 4.89 -4.40 3.90
N SER A 53 4.26 -3.44 4.58
CA SER A 53 4.15 -2.07 4.08
C SER A 53 5.52 -1.40 3.87
N SER A 54 6.49 -1.69 4.74
CA SER A 54 7.85 -1.14 4.64
C SER A 54 8.60 -1.69 3.43
N VAL A 55 8.51 -3.01 3.18
CA VAL A 55 9.15 -3.65 2.03
C VAL A 55 8.53 -3.14 0.71
N ILE A 56 7.20 -3.12 0.61
CA ILE A 56 6.51 -2.60 -0.58
C ILE A 56 6.88 -1.13 -0.84
N SER A 57 6.88 -0.30 0.21
CA SER A 57 7.24 1.11 0.09
C SER A 57 8.70 1.32 -0.33
N ALA A 58 9.63 0.52 0.20
CA ALA A 58 11.04 0.56 -0.17
C ALA A 58 11.27 0.16 -1.64
N ILE A 59 10.57 -0.88 -2.11
CA ILE A 59 10.62 -1.28 -3.52
C ILE A 59 10.03 -0.17 -4.40
N ALA A 60 8.85 0.34 -4.06
CA ALA A 60 8.21 1.42 -4.82
C ALA A 60 9.11 2.65 -4.93
N LYS A 61 9.81 3.03 -3.85
CA LYS A 61 10.75 4.15 -3.84
C LYS A 61 11.91 3.97 -4.82
N ARG A 62 12.43 2.76 -4.97
CA ARG A 62 13.53 2.48 -5.92
C ARG A 62 13.15 2.79 -7.37
N TYR A 63 11.88 2.65 -7.71
CA TYR A 63 11.37 2.87 -9.07
C TYR A 63 10.67 4.23 -9.27
N ALA A 64 10.33 4.94 -8.19
CA ALA A 64 9.50 6.15 -8.25
C ALA A 64 10.09 7.30 -9.08
N ALA A 65 11.41 7.38 -9.20
CA ALA A 65 12.08 8.47 -9.92
C ALA A 65 12.01 8.33 -11.46
N ARG A 66 11.68 7.15 -11.98
CA ARG A 66 11.71 6.85 -13.40
C ARG A 66 10.46 6.09 -13.83
N ARG A 67 10.07 6.30 -15.09
CA ARG A 67 8.91 5.62 -15.67
C ARG A 67 9.21 4.15 -15.94
N VAL A 68 8.41 3.28 -15.35
CA VAL A 68 8.53 1.82 -15.50
C VAL A 68 8.24 1.37 -16.94
N GLU A 69 7.28 2.02 -17.60
CA GLU A 69 6.86 1.73 -18.99
C GLU A 69 7.97 1.95 -20.02
N THR A 70 8.95 2.76 -19.68
CA THR A 70 10.09 3.07 -20.56
C THR A 70 11.38 2.37 -20.13
N ASP A 71 11.29 1.31 -19.33
CA ASP A 71 12.43 0.63 -18.72
C ASP A 71 13.41 1.59 -18.01
N GLY A 72 12.85 2.64 -17.39
CA GLY A 72 13.61 3.63 -16.64
C GLY A 72 14.39 4.63 -17.51
N LYS A 73 14.15 4.69 -18.82
CA LYS A 73 14.83 5.64 -19.73
C LYS A 73 14.33 7.07 -19.55
N MET A 74 13.09 7.25 -19.12
CA MET A 74 12.48 8.57 -18.89
C MET A 74 12.26 8.82 -17.41
N ALA A 75 12.37 10.10 -16.99
CA ALA A 75 12.02 10.52 -15.66
C ALA A 75 10.51 10.36 -15.41
N ALA A 76 10.13 10.06 -14.19
CA ALA A 76 8.73 10.04 -13.80
C ALA A 76 8.15 11.46 -13.81
N TRP A 77 6.86 11.59 -14.09
CA TRP A 77 6.17 12.88 -14.00
C TRP A 77 6.04 13.37 -12.55
N TRP A 78 5.96 12.42 -11.60
CA TRP A 78 5.91 12.68 -10.16
C TRP A 78 7.01 11.87 -9.46
N PRO A 79 8.27 12.37 -9.45
CA PRO A 79 9.42 11.59 -8.98
C PRO A 79 9.49 11.46 -7.46
N GLN A 80 8.70 12.26 -6.73
CA GLN A 80 8.62 12.17 -5.28
C GLN A 80 7.54 11.15 -4.87
N LEU A 81 7.95 10.13 -4.12
CA LEU A 81 7.01 9.18 -3.55
C LEU A 81 6.46 9.71 -2.23
N HIS A 82 5.14 9.81 -2.16
CA HIS A 82 4.42 10.16 -0.95
C HIS A 82 4.03 8.91 -0.18
N SER A 83 4.22 8.92 1.13
CA SER A 83 3.75 7.86 2.03
C SER A 83 2.74 8.39 3.02
N PHE A 84 1.78 7.57 3.39
CA PHE A 84 0.65 7.95 4.22
C PHE A 84 0.47 6.98 5.37
N ALA A 85 0.28 7.53 6.56
CA ALA A 85 -0.13 6.79 7.74
C ALA A 85 -1.30 7.51 8.42
N ILE A 86 -2.18 6.76 9.06
CA ILE A 86 -3.29 7.32 9.82
C ILE A 86 -3.41 6.59 11.15
N GLY A 87 -3.68 7.32 12.22
CA GLY A 87 -3.88 6.75 13.54
C GLY A 87 -4.45 7.76 14.53
N LEU A 88 -4.80 7.27 15.71
CA LEU A 88 -5.10 8.14 16.85
C LEU A 88 -3.83 8.83 17.32
N GLU A 89 -3.98 9.97 17.95
CA GLU A 89 -2.85 10.68 18.55
C GLU A 89 -2.09 9.77 19.53
N GLY A 90 -0.76 9.74 19.41
CA GLY A 90 0.10 8.88 20.22
C GLY A 90 0.12 7.40 19.85
N ALA A 91 -0.49 7.01 18.73
CA ALA A 91 -0.44 5.62 18.26
C ALA A 91 1.01 5.21 17.92
N PRO A 92 1.50 4.06 18.45
CA PRO A 92 2.88 3.63 18.26
C PRO A 92 3.22 3.36 16.79
N ASP A 93 2.25 2.93 15.99
CA ASP A 93 2.43 2.63 14.57
C ASP A 93 2.82 3.88 13.77
N LEU A 94 2.31 5.06 14.15
CA LEU A 94 2.67 6.31 13.47
C LEU A 94 4.14 6.65 13.65
N ALA A 95 4.69 6.45 14.86
CA ALA A 95 6.12 6.66 15.12
C ALA A 95 6.98 5.71 14.27
N LYS A 96 6.56 4.45 14.15
CA LYS A 96 7.25 3.45 13.31
C LYS A 96 7.13 3.75 11.82
N ALA A 97 5.98 4.19 11.37
CA ALA A 97 5.79 4.62 9.98
C ALA A 97 6.71 5.79 9.62
N ARG A 98 6.86 6.77 10.52
CA ARG A 98 7.77 7.91 10.35
C ARG A 98 9.24 7.47 10.27
N GLU A 99 9.68 6.60 11.18
CA GLU A 99 11.03 6.05 11.19
C GLU A 99 11.36 5.38 9.84
N VAL A 100 10.46 4.56 9.33
CA VAL A 100 10.62 3.90 8.02
C VAL A 100 10.59 4.92 6.88
N ALA A 101 9.67 5.88 6.91
CA ALA A 101 9.56 6.92 5.89
C ALA A 101 10.85 7.76 5.76
N ASP A 102 11.44 8.13 6.89
CA ASP A 102 12.71 8.85 6.95
C ASP A 102 13.85 8.01 6.37
N PHE A 103 13.89 6.71 6.72
CA PHE A 103 14.90 5.78 6.21
C PHE A 103 14.84 5.59 4.70
N ILE A 104 13.65 5.42 4.12
CA ILE A 104 13.48 5.21 2.68
C ILE A 104 13.39 6.53 1.89
N GLY A 105 13.26 7.67 2.56
CA GLY A 105 13.25 8.99 1.95
C GLY A 105 11.97 9.31 1.18
N THR A 106 10.80 8.99 1.74
CA THR A 106 9.50 9.41 1.20
C THR A 106 9.07 10.76 1.76
N VAL A 107 8.15 11.44 1.06
CA VAL A 107 7.42 12.58 1.63
C VAL A 107 6.29 12.02 2.49
N HIS A 108 6.52 11.95 3.80
CA HIS A 108 5.59 11.30 4.73
C HIS A 108 4.48 12.24 5.18
N HIS A 109 3.25 11.71 5.17
CA HIS A 109 2.05 12.38 5.66
C HIS A 109 1.44 11.54 6.77
N GLU A 110 1.53 12.08 7.98
CA GLU A 110 0.93 11.48 9.16
C GLU A 110 -0.40 12.17 9.44
N ILE A 111 -1.48 11.39 9.43
CA ILE A 111 -2.83 11.89 9.61
C ILE A 111 -3.34 11.42 10.99
N HIS A 112 -3.80 12.34 11.79
CA HIS A 112 -4.43 12.05 13.07
C HIS A 112 -5.94 12.18 12.93
N TYR A 113 -6.67 11.33 13.61
CA TYR A 113 -8.12 11.44 13.77
C TYR A 113 -8.51 11.15 15.22
N THR A 114 -9.63 11.70 15.62
CA THR A 114 -10.22 11.48 16.94
C THR A 114 -11.23 10.34 16.91
N ILE A 115 -11.51 9.77 18.07
CA ILE A 115 -12.58 8.75 18.20
C ILE A 115 -13.92 9.32 17.69
N GLN A 116 -14.20 10.60 17.98
CA GLN A 116 -15.45 11.23 17.53
C GLN A 116 -15.52 11.32 15.99
N GLU A 117 -14.44 11.75 15.33
CA GLU A 117 -14.39 11.76 13.86
C GLU A 117 -14.60 10.38 13.26
N GLY A 118 -14.03 9.35 13.90
CA GLY A 118 -14.27 7.96 13.50
C GLY A 118 -15.74 7.54 13.64
N LEU A 119 -16.38 7.90 14.76
CA LEU A 119 -17.80 7.61 14.99
C LEU A 119 -18.71 8.36 14.02
N ASP A 120 -18.41 9.62 13.74
CA ASP A 120 -19.18 10.46 12.81
C ASP A 120 -19.10 9.94 11.37
N ALA A 121 -17.97 9.31 11.01
CA ALA A 121 -17.77 8.74 9.69
C ALA A 121 -18.49 7.39 9.46
N LEU A 122 -18.95 6.69 10.52
CA LEU A 122 -19.47 5.31 10.41
C LEU A 122 -20.61 5.17 9.41
N ARG A 123 -21.53 6.12 9.36
CA ARG A 123 -22.65 6.09 8.42
C ARG A 123 -22.18 6.08 6.97
N ASP A 124 -21.25 6.96 6.64
CA ASP A 124 -20.69 7.07 5.31
C ASP A 124 -19.85 5.82 4.97
N VAL A 125 -19.06 5.35 5.92
CA VAL A 125 -18.26 4.13 5.75
C VAL A 125 -19.17 2.96 5.39
N ILE A 126 -20.21 2.69 6.18
CA ILE A 126 -21.17 1.59 5.93
C ILE A 126 -21.82 1.75 4.55
N TYR A 127 -22.20 2.97 4.18
CA TYR A 127 -22.78 3.26 2.87
C TYR A 127 -21.83 2.87 1.73
N TYR A 128 -20.55 3.24 1.83
CA TYR A 128 -19.59 2.99 0.75
C TYR A 128 -19.06 1.55 0.70
N ILE A 129 -18.96 0.86 1.84
CA ILE A 129 -18.49 -0.53 1.87
C ILE A 129 -19.61 -1.56 1.71
N GLU A 130 -20.87 -1.10 1.76
CA GLU A 130 -22.09 -1.91 1.55
C GLU A 130 -22.19 -3.13 2.48
N THR A 131 -21.67 -3.04 3.70
CA THR A 131 -21.71 -4.13 4.69
C THR A 131 -21.79 -3.60 6.12
N TYR A 132 -22.34 -4.44 7.02
CA TYR A 132 -22.38 -4.20 8.46
C TYR A 132 -21.37 -5.09 9.24
N ASP A 133 -20.48 -5.78 8.53
CA ASP A 133 -19.47 -6.60 9.21
C ASP A 133 -18.58 -5.73 10.09
N VAL A 134 -18.51 -6.06 11.38
CA VAL A 134 -17.80 -5.24 12.37
C VAL A 134 -16.30 -5.10 12.05
N THR A 135 -15.68 -6.18 11.58
CA THR A 135 -14.25 -6.16 11.26
C THR A 135 -13.98 -5.26 10.05
N THR A 136 -14.81 -5.37 9.01
CA THR A 136 -14.71 -4.55 7.82
C THR A 136 -14.96 -3.08 8.13
N VAL A 137 -15.99 -2.75 8.91
CA VAL A 137 -16.29 -1.36 9.30
C VAL A 137 -15.15 -0.74 10.11
N ARG A 138 -14.60 -1.48 11.09
CA ARG A 138 -13.46 -1.00 11.91
C ARG A 138 -12.22 -0.73 11.08
N ALA A 139 -11.87 -1.61 10.16
CA ALA A 139 -10.71 -1.45 9.28
C ALA A 139 -10.92 -0.32 8.27
N SER A 140 -12.12 -0.17 7.73
CA SER A 140 -12.43 0.80 6.68
C SER A 140 -12.59 2.23 7.21
N THR A 141 -12.92 2.44 8.49
CA THR A 141 -13.14 3.78 9.03
C THR A 141 -11.90 4.67 8.94
N PRO A 142 -10.71 4.30 9.44
CA PRO A 142 -9.51 5.10 9.26
C PRO A 142 -9.13 5.21 7.77
N MET A 143 -9.31 4.16 6.99
CA MET A 143 -9.01 4.19 5.56
C MET A 143 -9.89 5.16 4.78
N TYR A 144 -11.17 5.29 5.15
CA TYR A 144 -12.08 6.27 4.57
C TYR A 144 -11.61 7.71 4.86
N LEU A 145 -11.24 8.00 6.11
CA LEU A 145 -10.72 9.31 6.50
C LEU A 145 -9.41 9.63 5.77
N LEU A 146 -8.50 8.66 5.70
CA LEU A 146 -7.24 8.77 4.99
C LEU A 146 -7.44 9.02 3.49
N ALA A 147 -8.34 8.28 2.85
CA ALA A 147 -8.64 8.40 1.42
C ALA A 147 -9.13 9.81 1.05
N ARG A 148 -9.89 10.48 1.92
CA ARG A 148 -10.32 11.87 1.72
C ARG A 148 -9.13 12.83 1.66
N VAL A 149 -8.15 12.66 2.56
CA VAL A 149 -6.93 13.47 2.59
C VAL A 149 -6.10 13.20 1.33
N ILE A 150 -5.83 11.94 1.00
CA ILE A 150 -5.06 11.55 -0.18
C ILE A 150 -5.69 12.13 -1.46
N LYS A 151 -7.01 12.02 -1.58
CA LYS A 151 -7.75 12.57 -2.72
C LYS A 151 -7.63 14.10 -2.81
N SER A 152 -7.68 14.81 -1.67
CA SER A 152 -7.53 16.27 -1.64
C SER A 152 -6.15 16.74 -2.11
N MET A 153 -5.12 15.89 -1.99
CA MET A 153 -3.77 16.14 -2.48
C MET A 153 -3.60 15.81 -3.99
N GLY A 154 -4.66 15.39 -4.67
CA GLY A 154 -4.63 15.05 -6.09
C GLY A 154 -4.03 13.68 -6.39
N ILE A 155 -3.70 12.88 -5.39
CA ILE A 155 -3.20 11.53 -5.56
C ILE A 155 -4.36 10.58 -5.87
N LYS A 156 -4.21 9.79 -6.92
CA LYS A 156 -5.28 8.95 -7.48
C LYS A 156 -5.11 7.47 -7.21
N MET A 157 -3.91 7.04 -6.86
CA MET A 157 -3.56 5.65 -6.63
C MET A 157 -2.68 5.52 -5.40
N VAL A 158 -2.88 4.47 -4.62
CA VAL A 158 -1.98 4.09 -3.52
C VAL A 158 -1.70 2.60 -3.57
N LEU A 159 -0.46 2.22 -3.24
CA LEU A 159 -0.09 0.84 -3.01
C LEU A 159 -0.17 0.55 -1.51
N SER A 160 -0.64 -0.65 -1.20
CA SER A 160 -0.70 -1.20 0.15
C SER A 160 0.10 -2.50 0.21
N GLY A 161 0.76 -2.74 1.32
CA GLY A 161 1.43 -3.99 1.65
C GLY A 161 0.54 -4.92 2.47
#